data_c3dbc31bc9fabe1f313a999b64fd7853
#
_entry.id   c3dbc31bc9fabe1f313a999b64fd7853
#
_cell.length_a   1.000
_cell.length_b   1.000
_cell.length_c   1.000
_cell.angle_alpha   90.00
_cell.angle_beta   90.00
_cell.angle_gamma   90.00
#
_symmetry.space_group_name_H-M   'P 1'
#
loop_
_entity.id
_entity.type
_entity.pdbx_description
1 polymer ?
#
loop_
_entity_poly.entity_id
_entity_poly.type
_entity_poly.pdbx_seq_one_letter_code
_entity_poly.pdbx_strand_id
1 'polypeptide(L)'
;DAFIKMFLAQLKHQDPLNPMDGSEFASQLAQFSSLEQLYNVNESLEGLATLEERQSHYEVLNLMGREITAEGNYLSLDAEGSARGGFELEAAADCTALIADKNGVPVRSLPLGDLEAGTHEFEWDGESASGGSLPQGADQFEVSAVTPYGEEAKTTSRMMGRVSRIHLAEGTSTLYLGKIPVGLSSVLDIRNADAETRDESSGTNEPLIEEVGI
;
A
#
# COMPACT_ATOMS: atom_id res chain seq x y z
N ASP A 1 -39.82 -1.10 -25.70
CA ASP A 1 -40.48 -0.90 -27.02
C ASP A 1 -41.39 -2.05 -27.48
N ALA A 2 -41.18 -3.30 -27.11
CA ALA A 2 -42.01 -4.45 -27.46
C ALA A 2 -43.40 -4.37 -26.78
N PHE A 3 -43.45 -3.86 -25.57
CA PHE A 3 -44.64 -3.77 -24.74
C PHE A 3 -45.63 -2.71 -25.26
N ILE A 4 -45.15 -1.54 -25.67
CA ILE A 4 -45.97 -0.47 -26.25
C ILE A 4 -46.65 -0.96 -27.52
N LYS A 5 -45.98 -1.78 -28.32
CA LYS A 5 -46.55 -2.41 -29.53
C LYS A 5 -47.65 -3.40 -29.17
N MET A 6 -47.49 -4.17 -28.10
CA MET A 6 -48.51 -5.12 -27.63
C MET A 6 -49.73 -4.39 -27.06
N PHE A 7 -49.50 -3.30 -26.29
CA PHE A 7 -50.58 -2.43 -25.77
C PHE A 7 -51.38 -1.77 -26.87
N LEU A 8 -50.73 -1.21 -27.89
CA LEU A 8 -51.41 -0.65 -29.05
C LEU A 8 -52.22 -1.70 -29.84
N ALA A 9 -51.73 -2.94 -29.93
CA ALA A 9 -52.46 -4.03 -30.56
C ALA A 9 -53.70 -4.44 -29.75
N GLN A 10 -53.63 -4.46 -28.42
CA GLN A 10 -54.76 -4.77 -27.53
C GLN A 10 -55.80 -3.66 -27.55
N LEU A 11 -55.41 -2.37 -27.54
CA LEU A 11 -56.33 -1.23 -27.67
C LEU A 11 -57.12 -1.27 -29.02
N LYS A 12 -56.50 -1.77 -30.07
CA LYS A 12 -57.11 -1.89 -31.39
C LYS A 12 -58.13 -3.01 -31.51
N HIS A 13 -58.11 -4.00 -30.59
CA HIS A 13 -58.99 -5.17 -30.59
C HIS A 13 -59.98 -5.23 -29.41
N GLN A 14 -60.14 -4.12 -28.64
CA GLN A 14 -61.07 -4.07 -27.51
C GLN A 14 -62.52 -4.01 -27.98
N ASP A 15 -63.39 -4.83 -27.33
CA ASP A 15 -64.84 -4.83 -27.51
C ASP A 15 -65.44 -3.60 -26.80
N PRO A 16 -66.20 -2.75 -27.50
CA PRO A 16 -66.77 -1.51 -26.93
C PRO A 16 -67.79 -1.73 -25.83
N LEU A 17 -68.24 -2.98 -25.56
CA LEU A 17 -69.23 -3.29 -24.51
C LEU A 17 -68.64 -3.65 -23.14
N ASN A 18 -67.32 -3.92 -23.04
CA ASN A 18 -66.64 -4.19 -21.80
C ASN A 18 -65.20 -3.59 -21.82
N PRO A 19 -65.04 -2.28 -21.60
CA PRO A 19 -63.70 -1.68 -21.53
C PRO A 19 -63.02 -2.15 -20.26
N MET A 20 -61.91 -2.89 -20.39
CA MET A 20 -61.02 -3.14 -19.26
C MET A 20 -60.46 -1.81 -18.72
N ASP A 21 -60.37 -1.71 -17.40
CA ASP A 21 -59.98 -0.49 -16.71
C ASP A 21 -58.52 -0.11 -17.07
N GLY A 22 -58.39 0.79 -18.06
CA GLY A 22 -57.10 1.27 -18.56
C GLY A 22 -56.22 1.90 -17.49
N SER A 23 -56.81 2.29 -16.36
CA SER A 23 -56.13 2.85 -15.20
C SER A 23 -55.32 1.80 -14.44
N GLU A 24 -55.87 0.60 -14.24
CA GLU A 24 -55.18 -0.49 -13.56
C GLU A 24 -53.99 -0.98 -14.38
N PHE A 25 -54.16 -1.07 -15.71
CA PHE A 25 -53.08 -1.46 -16.59
C PHE A 25 -51.99 -0.39 -16.69
N ALA A 26 -52.33 0.89 -16.73
CA ALA A 26 -51.38 2.00 -16.69
C ALA A 26 -50.60 2.02 -15.40
N SER A 27 -51.21 1.67 -14.26
CA SER A 27 -50.52 1.53 -12.97
C SER A 27 -49.51 0.38 -12.95
N GLN A 28 -49.88 -0.78 -13.50
CA GLN A 28 -48.95 -1.92 -13.63
C GLN A 28 -47.76 -1.58 -14.54
N LEU A 29 -48.01 -0.86 -15.65
CA LEU A 29 -46.98 -0.36 -16.52
C LEU A 29 -46.00 0.59 -15.81
N ALA A 30 -46.53 1.53 -15.04
CA ALA A 30 -45.68 2.43 -14.27
C ALA A 30 -44.80 1.67 -13.26
N GLN A 31 -45.36 0.61 -12.64
CA GLN A 31 -44.60 -0.27 -11.75
C GLN A 31 -43.50 -1.04 -12.50
N PHE A 32 -43.81 -1.62 -13.68
CA PHE A 32 -42.80 -2.31 -14.50
C PHE A 32 -41.73 -1.35 -14.99
N SER A 33 -42.05 -0.16 -15.42
CA SER A 33 -41.11 0.87 -15.84
C SER A 33 -40.20 1.28 -14.68
N SER A 34 -40.76 1.40 -13.48
CA SER A 34 -39.96 1.69 -12.27
C SER A 34 -38.98 0.55 -11.90
N LEU A 35 -39.44 -0.69 -12.05
CA LEU A 35 -38.55 -1.87 -11.83
C LEU A 35 -37.45 -1.92 -12.90
N GLU A 36 -37.76 -1.65 -14.17
CA GLU A 36 -36.78 -1.60 -15.25
C GLU A 36 -35.75 -0.47 -14.99
N GLN A 37 -36.21 0.70 -14.54
CA GLN A 37 -35.29 1.78 -14.14
C GLN A 37 -34.37 1.39 -12.96
N LEU A 38 -34.92 0.70 -11.94
CA LEU A 38 -34.13 0.20 -10.82
C LEU A 38 -33.11 -0.84 -11.27
N TYR A 39 -33.46 -1.70 -12.22
CA TYR A 39 -32.54 -2.67 -12.80
C TYR A 39 -31.39 -1.98 -13.54
N ASN A 40 -31.72 -1.00 -14.39
CA ASN A 40 -30.69 -0.20 -15.08
C ASN A 40 -29.79 0.60 -14.15
N VAL A 41 -30.34 1.09 -13.03
CA VAL A 41 -29.55 1.77 -11.98
C VAL A 41 -28.59 0.78 -11.32
N ASN A 42 -29.05 -0.42 -10.97
CA ASN A 42 -28.19 -1.46 -10.39
C ASN A 42 -27.06 -1.87 -11.35
N GLU A 43 -27.37 -2.09 -12.63
CA GLU A 43 -26.36 -2.39 -13.65
C GLU A 43 -25.33 -1.25 -13.79
N SER A 44 -25.79 0.00 -13.72
CA SER A 44 -24.91 1.17 -13.75
C SER A 44 -24.00 1.25 -12.51
N LEU A 45 -24.52 0.90 -11.32
CA LEU A 45 -23.77 0.85 -10.08
C LEU A 45 -22.70 -0.27 -10.10
N GLU A 46 -23.04 -1.45 -10.63
CA GLU A 46 -22.08 -2.54 -10.84
C GLU A 46 -20.98 -2.13 -11.82
N GLY A 47 -21.34 -1.41 -12.88
CA GLY A 47 -20.39 -0.84 -13.84
C GLY A 47 -19.45 0.17 -13.19
N LEU A 48 -19.94 1.03 -12.30
CA LEU A 48 -19.12 1.97 -11.54
C LEU A 48 -18.17 1.26 -10.58
N ALA A 49 -18.64 0.26 -9.85
CA ALA A 49 -17.79 -0.54 -8.96
C ALA A 49 -16.62 -1.20 -9.73
N THR A 50 -16.90 -1.74 -10.92
CA THR A 50 -15.85 -2.33 -11.78
C THR A 50 -14.85 -1.28 -12.28
N LEU A 51 -15.28 -0.06 -12.57
CA LEU A 51 -14.39 1.03 -12.98
C LEU A 51 -13.50 1.48 -11.82
N GLU A 52 -14.03 1.59 -10.62
CA GLU A 52 -13.30 1.97 -9.39
C GLU A 52 -12.23 0.92 -9.05
N GLU A 53 -12.55 -0.36 -9.18
CA GLU A 53 -11.59 -1.45 -9.00
C GLU A 53 -10.44 -1.38 -10.02
N ARG A 54 -10.75 -1.13 -11.29
CA ARG A 54 -9.71 -0.96 -12.33
C ARG A 54 -8.82 0.25 -12.07
N GLN A 55 -9.39 1.37 -11.63
CA GLN A 55 -8.61 2.57 -11.31
C GLN A 55 -7.65 2.31 -10.15
N SER A 56 -8.11 1.65 -9.09
CA SER A 56 -7.26 1.23 -7.96
C SER A 56 -6.09 0.35 -8.42
N HIS A 57 -6.31 -0.58 -9.35
CA HIS A 57 -5.25 -1.41 -9.92
C HIS A 57 -4.17 -0.60 -10.65
N TYR A 58 -4.55 0.44 -11.41
CA TYR A 58 -3.57 1.30 -12.10
C TYR A 58 -2.73 2.13 -11.13
N GLU A 59 -3.32 2.61 -10.05
CA GLU A 59 -2.61 3.38 -9.03
C GLU A 59 -1.53 2.52 -8.36
N VAL A 60 -1.85 1.26 -8.04
CA VAL A 60 -0.91 0.32 -7.43
C VAL A 60 0.28 0.01 -8.35
N LEU A 61 0.07 -0.06 -9.67
CA LEU A 61 1.17 -0.32 -10.63
C LEU A 61 2.24 0.79 -10.60
N ASN A 62 1.88 2.02 -10.24
CA ASN A 62 2.83 3.13 -10.09
C ASN A 62 3.79 2.94 -8.90
N LEU A 63 3.53 1.96 -8.04
CA LEU A 63 4.42 1.62 -6.91
C LEU A 63 5.57 0.70 -7.32
N MET A 64 5.53 0.12 -8.53
CA MET A 64 6.63 -0.72 -9.02
C MET A 64 7.96 0.05 -9.03
N GLY A 65 8.99 -0.54 -8.41
CA GLY A 65 10.31 0.05 -8.32
C GLY A 65 10.45 1.20 -7.30
N ARG A 66 9.35 1.64 -6.68
CA ARG A 66 9.40 2.61 -5.59
C ARG A 66 9.84 1.96 -4.30
N GLU A 67 10.38 2.77 -3.42
CA GLU A 67 10.67 2.37 -2.05
C GLU A 67 9.45 2.64 -1.18
N ILE A 68 9.08 1.67 -0.35
CA ILE A 68 7.97 1.79 0.57
C ILE A 68 8.40 1.48 1.99
N THR A 69 7.75 2.13 2.95
CA THR A 69 7.75 1.77 4.36
C THR A 69 6.39 1.18 4.70
N ALA A 70 6.36 0.04 5.36
CA ALA A 70 5.12 -0.65 5.73
C ALA A 70 5.20 -1.20 7.16
N GLU A 71 4.04 -1.48 7.75
CA GLU A 71 3.97 -2.18 9.03
C GLU A 71 4.54 -3.58 8.91
N GLY A 72 5.38 -3.97 9.86
CA GLY A 72 5.99 -5.29 9.92
C GLY A 72 7.43 -5.25 10.41
N ASN A 73 7.98 -6.43 10.61
CA ASN A 73 9.31 -6.64 11.16
C ASN A 73 10.20 -7.54 10.28
N TYR A 74 10.00 -7.48 8.97
CA TYR A 74 10.80 -8.26 8.03
C TYR A 74 11.86 -7.40 7.37
N LEU A 75 13.02 -8.00 7.13
CA LEU A 75 14.13 -7.45 6.36
C LEU A 75 14.22 -8.21 5.03
N SER A 76 14.28 -7.46 3.92
CA SER A 76 14.46 -8.03 2.59
C SER A 76 15.87 -7.69 2.12
N LEU A 77 16.76 -8.69 2.11
CA LEU A 77 18.10 -8.53 1.54
C LEU A 77 17.96 -8.25 0.02
N ASP A 78 18.56 -7.16 -0.42
CA ASP A 78 18.66 -6.77 -1.82
C ASP A 78 19.72 -7.59 -2.59
N ALA A 79 19.99 -7.21 -3.84
CA ALA A 79 20.98 -7.90 -4.68
C ALA A 79 22.42 -7.62 -4.22
N GLU A 80 22.64 -6.51 -3.57
CA GLU A 80 23.89 -6.06 -3.00
C GLU A 80 24.19 -6.74 -1.65
N GLY A 81 23.18 -7.40 -1.06
CA GLY A 81 23.28 -8.13 0.20
C GLY A 81 22.98 -7.27 1.42
N SER A 82 22.39 -6.08 1.24
CA SER A 82 21.96 -5.22 2.33
C SER A 82 20.47 -5.24 2.54
N ALA A 83 20.00 -4.86 3.74
CA ALA A 83 18.59 -4.68 4.05
C ALA A 83 18.41 -3.49 4.98
N ARG A 84 17.30 -2.75 4.77
CA ARG A 84 16.91 -1.63 5.64
C ARG A 84 15.67 -1.97 6.45
N GLY A 85 15.70 -1.57 7.71
CA GLY A 85 14.58 -1.64 8.63
C GLY A 85 14.37 -0.30 9.31
N GLY A 86 13.17 -0.09 9.81
CA GLY A 86 12.86 1.08 10.59
C GLY A 86 12.07 0.73 11.84
N PHE A 87 11.96 1.67 12.75
CA PHE A 87 11.12 1.54 13.93
C PHE A 87 10.74 2.92 14.49
N GLU A 88 9.64 2.93 15.20
CA GLU A 88 9.22 4.08 16.01
C GLU A 88 9.55 3.80 17.46
N LEU A 89 10.17 4.76 18.13
CA LEU A 89 10.59 4.72 19.53
C LEU A 89 9.74 5.70 20.35
N GLU A 90 9.06 5.24 21.39
CA GLU A 90 8.19 6.10 22.20
C GLU A 90 8.95 7.02 23.17
N ALA A 91 10.13 6.64 23.63
CA ALA A 91 10.94 7.41 24.58
C ALA A 91 12.44 7.20 24.30
N ALA A 92 13.28 8.19 24.66
CA ALA A 92 14.71 8.08 24.50
C ALA A 92 15.27 6.84 25.20
N ALA A 93 16.08 6.03 24.48
CA ALA A 93 16.59 4.76 24.97
C ALA A 93 17.84 4.31 24.21
N ASP A 94 18.62 3.44 24.84
CA ASP A 94 19.66 2.67 24.15
C ASP A 94 19.02 1.49 23.40
N CYS A 95 19.22 1.47 22.09
CA CYS A 95 18.52 0.59 21.16
C CYS A 95 19.47 -0.46 20.58
N THR A 96 18.96 -1.68 20.45
CA THR A 96 19.64 -2.79 19.78
C THR A 96 18.65 -3.52 18.87
N ALA A 97 18.98 -3.67 17.58
CA ALA A 97 18.22 -4.50 16.66
C ALA A 97 18.73 -5.95 16.73
N LEU A 98 17.84 -6.88 17.03
CA LEU A 98 18.10 -8.31 17.01
C LEU A 98 17.52 -8.89 15.71
N ILE A 99 18.38 -9.49 14.88
CA ILE A 99 18.00 -10.05 13.59
C ILE A 99 17.98 -11.56 13.71
N ALA A 100 16.92 -12.19 13.24
CA ALA A 100 16.70 -13.63 13.22
C ALA A 100 16.43 -14.13 11.80
N ASP A 101 16.84 -15.35 11.52
CA ASP A 101 16.54 -16.00 10.24
C ASP A 101 15.03 -16.35 10.13
N LYS A 102 14.63 -16.87 8.96
CA LYS A 102 13.25 -17.33 8.70
C LYS A 102 12.72 -18.38 9.67
N ASN A 103 13.59 -19.02 10.47
CA ASN A 103 13.21 -20.03 11.47
C ASN A 103 13.15 -19.41 12.89
N GLY A 104 13.41 -18.11 13.03
CA GLY A 104 13.47 -17.40 14.30
C GLY A 104 14.78 -17.61 15.06
N VAL A 105 15.82 -18.13 14.42
CA VAL A 105 17.15 -18.28 15.05
C VAL A 105 17.90 -16.95 14.97
N PRO A 106 18.35 -16.37 16.11
CA PRO A 106 19.11 -15.12 16.10
C PRO A 106 20.41 -15.27 15.31
N VAL A 107 20.64 -14.38 14.36
CA VAL A 107 21.82 -14.39 13.47
C VAL A 107 22.73 -13.18 13.67
N ARG A 108 22.18 -12.05 14.10
CA ARG A 108 22.93 -10.82 14.32
C ARG A 108 22.29 -9.99 15.43
N SER A 109 23.11 -9.36 16.25
CA SER A 109 22.73 -8.25 17.14
C SER A 109 23.45 -7.00 16.65
N LEU A 110 22.69 -5.96 16.36
CA LEU A 110 23.19 -4.70 15.82
C LEU A 110 22.92 -3.58 16.84
N PRO A 111 23.94 -3.10 17.57
CA PRO A 111 23.78 -1.96 18.47
C PRO A 111 23.49 -0.70 17.65
N LEU A 112 22.39 -0.01 17.97
CA LEU A 112 21.99 1.25 17.35
C LEU A 112 22.36 2.46 18.22
N GLY A 113 22.66 2.22 19.51
CA GLY A 113 23.06 3.22 20.49
C GLY A 113 21.90 4.02 21.07
N ASP A 114 22.24 5.13 21.71
CA ASP A 114 21.27 6.03 22.33
C ASP A 114 20.52 6.85 21.27
N LEU A 115 19.20 6.68 21.23
CA LEU A 115 18.32 7.35 20.30
C LEU A 115 17.20 8.11 21.05
N GLU A 116 16.83 9.26 20.51
CA GLU A 116 15.69 10.05 21.01
C GLU A 116 14.37 9.41 20.57
N ALA A 117 13.26 9.80 21.20
CA ALA A 117 11.92 9.41 20.75
C ALA A 117 11.66 9.85 19.31
N GLY A 118 11.09 8.98 18.50
CA GLY A 118 10.82 9.27 17.09
C GLY A 118 10.99 8.07 16.16
N THR A 119 11.02 8.35 14.87
CA THR A 119 11.23 7.32 13.82
C THR A 119 12.69 7.23 13.46
N HIS A 120 13.22 6.01 13.49
CA HIS A 120 14.61 5.69 13.17
C HIS A 120 14.68 4.62 12.09
N GLU A 121 15.76 4.67 11.31
CA GLU A 121 16.10 3.70 10.28
C GLU A 121 17.46 3.11 10.59
N PHE A 122 17.67 1.85 10.20
CA PHE A 122 18.97 1.19 10.29
C PHE A 122 19.21 0.34 9.05
N GLU A 123 20.47 0.09 8.76
CA GLU A 123 20.91 -0.77 7.68
C GLU A 123 21.67 -1.97 8.23
N TRP A 124 21.43 -3.13 7.62
CA TRP A 124 22.12 -4.36 7.92
C TRP A 124 22.81 -4.90 6.66
N ASP A 125 24.08 -5.26 6.79
CA ASP A 125 24.96 -5.76 5.74
C ASP A 125 24.71 -7.21 5.30
N GLY A 126 23.65 -7.86 5.79
CA GLY A 126 23.35 -9.26 5.49
C GLY A 126 24.31 -10.28 6.11
N GLU A 127 25.23 -9.86 6.98
CA GLU A 127 26.18 -10.75 7.61
C GLU A 127 25.69 -11.25 8.97
N SER A 128 25.97 -12.52 9.24
CA SER A 128 25.78 -13.12 10.57
C SER A 128 26.87 -12.70 11.55
N ALA A 129 26.65 -12.93 12.84
CA ALA A 129 27.65 -12.68 13.88
C ALA A 129 28.97 -13.49 13.68
N SER A 130 28.92 -14.59 12.91
CA SER A 130 30.12 -15.38 12.56
C SER A 130 30.83 -14.89 11.27
N GLY A 131 30.37 -13.81 10.63
CA GLY A 131 30.98 -13.24 9.43
C GLY A 131 30.58 -13.94 8.12
N GLY A 132 29.55 -14.78 8.14
CA GLY A 132 29.01 -15.40 6.91
C GLY A 132 27.83 -14.61 6.38
N SER A 133 27.81 -14.34 5.06
CA SER A 133 26.66 -13.73 4.39
C SER A 133 25.46 -14.68 4.39
N LEU A 134 24.29 -14.14 4.68
CA LEU A 134 23.03 -14.90 4.66
C LEU A 134 22.47 -14.93 3.24
N PRO A 135 21.78 -16.01 2.85
CA PRO A 135 21.15 -16.08 1.55
C PRO A 135 19.97 -15.12 1.49
N GLN A 136 19.71 -14.53 0.33
CA GLN A 136 18.54 -13.70 0.10
C GLN A 136 17.26 -14.36 0.62
N GLY A 137 16.59 -13.71 1.55
CA GLY A 137 15.44 -14.25 2.26
C GLY A 137 14.57 -13.17 2.88
N ALA A 138 13.61 -13.61 3.65
CA ALA A 138 12.84 -12.79 4.56
C ALA A 138 13.35 -13.09 5.97
N ASP A 139 14.21 -12.25 6.48
CA ASP A 139 14.68 -12.30 7.85
C ASP A 139 13.81 -11.41 8.73
N GLN A 140 13.73 -11.70 10.00
CA GLN A 140 12.93 -10.93 10.94
C GLN A 140 13.84 -10.10 11.84
N PHE A 141 13.34 -8.98 12.32
CA PHE A 141 14.04 -8.18 13.33
C PHE A 141 13.12 -7.74 14.44
N GLU A 142 13.70 -7.53 15.60
CA GLU A 142 13.06 -6.93 16.76
C GLU A 142 14.01 -5.89 17.33
N VAL A 143 13.49 -4.74 17.75
CA VAL A 143 14.29 -3.70 18.39
C VAL A 143 13.98 -3.70 19.88
N SER A 144 15.01 -4.00 20.67
CA SER A 144 15.00 -3.83 22.11
C SER A 144 15.52 -2.43 22.44
N ALA A 145 14.78 -1.71 23.29
CA ALA A 145 15.11 -0.35 23.69
C ALA A 145 15.01 -0.22 25.21
N VAL A 146 16.09 0.22 25.85
CA VAL A 146 16.18 0.37 27.30
C VAL A 146 16.44 1.83 27.64
N THR A 147 15.53 2.42 28.42
CA THR A 147 15.66 3.82 28.86
C THR A 147 16.83 3.99 29.82
N PRO A 148 17.37 5.22 30.05
CA PRO A 148 18.42 5.50 31.03
C PRO A 148 18.04 5.09 32.45
N TYR A 149 16.76 4.85 32.73
CA TYR A 149 16.24 4.41 34.03
C TYR A 149 16.16 2.88 34.15
N GLY A 150 16.53 2.14 33.09
CA GLY A 150 16.48 0.67 33.05
C GLY A 150 15.11 0.09 32.74
N GLU A 151 14.16 0.90 32.27
CA GLU A 151 12.84 0.47 31.84
C GLU A 151 12.85 0.16 30.34
N GLU A 152 12.03 -0.80 29.90
CA GLU A 152 11.85 -1.09 28.49
C GLU A 152 10.99 -0.01 27.82
N ALA A 153 11.53 0.61 26.76
CA ALA A 153 10.78 1.54 25.94
C ALA A 153 10.08 0.77 24.83
N LYS A 154 8.84 1.18 24.51
CA LYS A 154 8.08 0.54 23.44
C LYS A 154 8.60 0.95 22.09
N THR A 155 8.75 -0.05 21.22
CA THR A 155 9.13 0.10 19.82
C THR A 155 8.06 -0.47 18.91
N THR A 156 7.90 0.15 17.73
CA THR A 156 7.02 -0.36 16.67
C THR A 156 7.83 -0.54 15.41
N SER A 157 8.05 -1.80 15.01
CA SER A 157 8.86 -2.13 13.83
C SER A 157 8.18 -1.75 12.52
N ARG A 158 8.98 -1.30 11.56
CA ARG A 158 8.56 -0.94 10.20
C ARG A 158 9.51 -1.59 9.20
N MET A 159 8.95 -2.34 8.26
CA MET A 159 9.75 -2.90 7.17
C MET A 159 9.88 -1.89 6.04
N MET A 160 11.03 -1.90 5.39
CA MET A 160 11.37 -1.00 4.30
C MET A 160 11.94 -1.79 3.12
N GLY A 161 11.69 -1.30 1.91
CA GLY A 161 12.30 -1.89 0.73
C GLY A 161 11.64 -1.46 -0.57
N ARG A 162 12.28 -1.86 -1.67
CA ARG A 162 11.84 -1.57 -3.02
C ARG A 162 10.78 -2.58 -3.48
N VAL A 163 9.69 -2.10 -4.04
CA VAL A 163 8.65 -2.94 -4.63
C VAL A 163 9.21 -3.63 -5.89
N SER A 164 9.43 -4.92 -5.78
CA SER A 164 10.00 -5.75 -6.86
C SER A 164 8.94 -6.47 -7.69
N ARG A 165 7.74 -6.66 -7.16
CA ARG A 165 6.62 -7.32 -7.82
C ARG A 165 5.30 -6.84 -7.23
N ILE A 166 4.28 -6.78 -8.08
CA ILE A 166 2.90 -6.49 -7.69
C ILE A 166 2.03 -7.65 -8.17
N HIS A 167 1.21 -8.18 -7.29
CA HIS A 167 0.19 -9.17 -7.61
C HIS A 167 -1.18 -8.52 -7.44
N LEU A 168 -1.92 -8.49 -8.55
CA LEU A 168 -3.28 -7.97 -8.61
C LEU A 168 -4.24 -9.16 -8.60
N ALA A 169 -5.11 -9.22 -7.61
CA ALA A 169 -6.21 -10.18 -7.54
C ALA A 169 -7.53 -9.42 -7.36
N GLU A 170 -8.65 -10.06 -7.65
CA GLU A 170 -9.97 -9.46 -7.45
C GLU A 170 -10.11 -8.99 -6.00
N GLY A 171 -10.28 -7.67 -5.82
CA GLY A 171 -10.48 -7.02 -4.52
C GLY A 171 -9.24 -6.86 -3.65
N THR A 172 -8.06 -7.37 -4.04
CA THR A 172 -6.83 -7.23 -3.23
C THR A 172 -5.59 -7.08 -4.09
N SER A 173 -4.73 -6.11 -3.71
CA SER A 173 -3.42 -5.93 -4.32
C SER A 173 -2.33 -6.25 -3.30
N THR A 174 -1.37 -7.09 -3.68
CA THR A 174 -0.24 -7.46 -2.84
C THR A 174 1.05 -6.97 -3.48
N LEU A 175 1.79 -6.16 -2.73
CA LEU A 175 3.13 -5.72 -3.09
C LEU A 175 4.15 -6.76 -2.59
N TYR A 176 5.30 -6.83 -3.22
CA TYR A 176 6.38 -7.69 -2.77
C TYR A 176 7.68 -6.90 -2.65
N LEU A 177 8.27 -6.95 -1.46
CA LEU A 177 9.63 -6.51 -1.19
C LEU A 177 10.53 -7.75 -1.29
N GLY A 178 11.14 -8.00 -2.44
CA GLY A 178 11.80 -9.27 -2.72
C GLY A 178 10.83 -10.45 -2.62
N LYS A 179 10.95 -11.24 -1.55
CA LYS A 179 10.08 -12.40 -1.27
C LYS A 179 8.96 -12.11 -0.25
N ILE A 180 8.97 -10.94 0.37
CA ILE A 180 8.06 -10.58 1.45
C ILE A 180 6.78 -10.00 0.86
N PRO A 181 5.60 -10.62 1.07
CA PRO A 181 4.33 -10.05 0.66
C PRO A 181 3.89 -8.94 1.62
N VAL A 182 3.45 -7.82 1.06
CA VAL A 182 2.97 -6.64 1.79
C VAL A 182 1.61 -6.26 1.26
N GLY A 183 0.61 -6.21 2.13
CA GLY A 183 -0.70 -5.68 1.79
C GLY A 183 -0.65 -4.17 1.54
N LEU A 184 -1.41 -3.68 0.59
CA LEU A 184 -1.45 -2.24 0.31
C LEU A 184 -1.89 -1.43 1.54
N SER A 185 -2.78 -1.98 2.37
CA SER A 185 -3.27 -1.35 3.60
C SER A 185 -2.21 -1.21 4.70
N SER A 186 -1.11 -1.96 4.61
CA SER A 186 0.01 -1.90 5.56
C SER A 186 1.07 -0.87 5.17
N VAL A 187 0.97 -0.27 3.97
CA VAL A 187 1.91 0.75 3.49
C VAL A 187 1.68 2.05 4.23
N LEU A 188 2.74 2.59 4.83
CA LEU A 188 2.73 3.82 5.62
C LEU A 188 3.29 5.00 4.83
N ASP A 189 4.33 4.76 4.02
CA ASP A 189 5.02 5.80 3.24
C ASP A 189 5.54 5.25 1.90
N ILE A 190 5.68 6.14 0.90
CA ILE A 190 6.15 5.81 -0.44
C ILE A 190 7.16 6.87 -0.88
N ARG A 191 8.37 6.44 -1.22
CA ARG A 191 9.46 7.32 -1.67
C ARG A 191 9.90 6.98 -3.09
N ASN A 192 10.47 7.98 -3.80
CA ASN A 192 11.17 7.70 -5.04
C ASN A 192 12.54 7.10 -4.72
N ALA A 193 12.87 5.98 -5.31
CA ALA A 193 14.15 5.30 -5.10
C ALA A 193 15.40 6.16 -5.46
N ASP A 194 15.23 7.21 -6.26
CA ASP A 194 16.34 8.05 -6.77
C ASP A 194 16.48 9.39 -6.02
N ALA A 195 15.77 9.61 -4.91
CA ALA A 195 15.77 10.92 -4.23
C ALA A 195 16.97 11.15 -3.30
N GLU A 196 17.65 10.10 -2.84
CA GLU A 196 18.71 10.23 -1.82
C GLU A 196 20.09 10.66 -2.35
N THR A 197 20.31 10.67 -3.68
CA THR A 197 21.61 11.04 -4.26
C THR A 197 21.77 12.53 -4.61
N ARG A 198 20.80 13.39 -4.32
CA ARG A 198 20.83 14.80 -4.77
C ARG A 198 21.09 15.87 -3.70
N ASP A 199 21.07 15.54 -2.43
CA ASP A 199 21.13 16.58 -1.37
C ASP A 199 22.53 16.87 -0.79
N GLU A 200 23.57 16.11 -1.15
CA GLU A 200 24.93 16.37 -0.67
C GLU A 200 25.84 17.19 -1.61
N SER A 201 25.39 17.60 -2.80
CA SER A 201 26.26 18.29 -3.78
C SER A 201 26.02 19.77 -4.00
N SER A 202 25.20 20.46 -3.20
CA SER A 202 24.92 21.89 -3.39
C SER A 202 25.28 22.80 -2.21
N GLY A 203 26.36 22.49 -1.52
CA GLY A 203 26.83 23.26 -0.36
C GLY A 203 28.27 23.77 -0.44
N THR A 204 28.73 24.29 -1.59
CA THR A 204 29.98 25.09 -1.57
C THR A 204 29.88 26.19 -2.63
N ASN A 205 29.18 27.23 -2.29
CA ASN A 205 29.27 28.49 -3.03
C ASN A 205 30.22 29.41 -2.23
N GLU A 206 31.50 29.30 -2.51
CA GLU A 206 32.53 30.24 -2.05
C GLU A 206 32.35 31.56 -2.82
N PRO A 207 32.19 32.72 -2.18
CA PRO A 207 32.16 33.98 -2.89
C PRO A 207 33.58 34.34 -3.34
N LEU A 208 33.76 34.48 -4.65
CA LEU A 208 34.93 35.09 -5.26
C LEU A 208 35.02 36.54 -4.78
N ILE A 209 35.99 36.84 -3.92
CA ILE A 209 36.39 38.20 -3.61
C ILE A 209 37.27 38.67 -4.76
N GLU A 210 36.73 39.60 -5.54
CA GLU A 210 37.46 40.37 -6.55
C GLU A 210 38.36 41.37 -5.82
N GLU A 211 39.67 41.14 -5.85
CA GLU A 211 40.68 42.12 -5.42
C GLU A 211 40.86 43.13 -6.51
N VAL A 212 40.30 44.34 -6.32
CA VAL A 212 40.58 45.50 -7.15
C VAL A 212 41.87 46.15 -6.66
N GLY A 213 42.93 46.02 -7.46
CA GLY A 213 44.17 46.72 -7.26
C GLY A 213 44.13 48.17 -7.72
N ILE A 214 44.76 49.04 -6.96
CA ILE A 214 45.38 50.27 -7.37
C ILE A 214 46.84 50.24 -6.93
#